data_334227cb48b6259cb52ed4d93e0d3449
#
_entry.id   334227cb48b6259cb52ed4d93e0d3449
#
_cell.length_a   1.000
_cell.length_b   1.000
_cell.length_c   1.000
_cell.angle_alpha   90.00
_cell.angle_beta   90.00
_cell.angle_gamma   90.00
#
_symmetry.space_group_name_H-M   'P 1'
#
loop_
_entity.id
_entity.type
_entity.pdbx_description
1 polymer ?
#
loop_
_entity_poly.entity_id
_entity_poly.type
_entity_poly.pdbx_seq_one_letter_code
_entity_poly.pdbx_strand_id
1 'polypeptide(L)'
;LTFYKTNTKNQLFSLPSSAGAAYKYYFVNAGNIQNMGVELTLGAVPILTNQFKWNTTLNFSRNKNEVKKLHDDLASFIQGDEGFSSSYTMRLVEGGSFGDIYGKAFERDKYGAIVYGRDGLPQEIGSGNTAKVGNCNPAFLLGWGNSFTYKDFSFYFLIDGHFGGDVLAQTQAVLDQTGVSKVSGEARTMGYVDLEGHHIYNIKGFYEQVGGRNGVTEYYMYDATNIRLREFSLGYTLPKRLLGRKQFVKKAELSFVA
;
A
#
# COMPACT_ATOMS: atom_id res chain seq x y z
N LEU A 1 -9.79 2.54 -23.33
CA LEU A 1 -8.40 2.16 -23.13
C LEU A 1 -7.51 3.38 -23.33
N THR A 2 -6.71 3.70 -22.31
CA THR A 2 -5.76 4.83 -22.34
C THR A 2 -4.36 4.31 -22.04
N PHE A 3 -3.40 4.74 -22.86
CA PHE A 3 -1.96 4.59 -22.58
C PHE A 3 -1.40 5.99 -22.33
N TYR A 4 -0.59 6.13 -21.30
CA TYR A 4 0.05 7.40 -21.01
C TYR A 4 1.52 7.23 -20.64
N LYS A 5 2.29 8.28 -20.93
CA LYS A 5 3.67 8.44 -20.49
C LYS A 5 3.90 9.92 -20.21
N THR A 6 4.19 10.23 -18.97
CA THR A 6 4.41 11.60 -18.50
C THR A 6 5.79 11.71 -17.86
N ASN A 7 6.52 12.77 -18.19
CA ASN A 7 7.78 13.11 -17.54
C ASN A 7 7.60 14.45 -16.82
N THR A 8 7.74 14.43 -15.50
CA THR A 8 7.73 15.63 -14.67
C THR A 8 9.16 16.03 -14.39
N LYS A 9 9.58 17.17 -14.94
CA LYS A 9 10.93 17.70 -14.80
C LYS A 9 10.94 18.89 -13.85
N ASN A 10 12.12 19.21 -13.30
CA ASN A 10 12.34 20.37 -12.43
C ASN A 10 11.36 20.43 -11.25
N GLN A 11 11.16 19.29 -10.60
CA GLN A 11 10.39 19.27 -9.38
C GLN A 11 11.11 20.01 -8.26
N LEU A 12 10.34 20.66 -7.40
CA LEU A 12 10.87 21.37 -6.23
C LEU A 12 11.09 20.37 -5.10
N PHE A 13 12.35 20.19 -4.72
CA PHE A 13 12.74 19.40 -3.55
C PHE A 13 13.27 20.27 -2.44
N SER A 14 12.89 19.93 -1.19
CA SER A 14 13.41 20.54 0.01
C SER A 14 14.60 19.73 0.50
N LEU A 15 15.79 20.31 0.49
CA LEU A 15 17.02 19.68 0.95
C LEU A 15 17.41 20.21 2.33
N PRO A 16 17.90 19.36 3.23
CA PRO A 16 18.47 19.82 4.50
C PRO A 16 19.73 20.62 4.22
N SER A 17 19.90 21.74 4.95
CA SER A 17 21.12 22.55 4.88
C SER A 17 22.26 21.89 5.64
N SER A 18 23.50 22.30 5.33
CA SER A 18 24.67 21.90 6.10
C SER A 18 24.59 22.38 7.55
N ALA A 19 25.24 21.65 8.45
CA ALA A 19 25.37 22.05 9.84
C ALA A 19 26.04 23.43 9.93
N GLY A 20 25.38 24.39 10.58
CA GLY A 20 25.87 25.77 10.69
C GLY A 20 25.23 26.76 9.71
N ALA A 21 24.38 26.33 8.77
CA ALA A 21 23.62 27.25 7.95
C ALA A 21 22.53 27.97 8.78
N ALA A 22 22.19 29.20 8.40
CA ALA A 22 21.16 30.00 9.05
C ALA A 22 19.73 29.48 8.80
N TYR A 23 19.56 28.51 7.92
CA TYR A 23 18.28 27.90 7.54
C TYR A 23 18.39 26.37 7.56
N LYS A 24 17.30 25.70 7.93
CA LYS A 24 17.25 24.24 8.03
C LYS A 24 17.15 23.54 6.67
N TYR A 25 16.47 24.18 5.72
CA TYR A 25 16.16 23.62 4.41
C TYR A 25 16.38 24.67 3.32
N TYR A 26 16.75 24.21 2.15
CA TYR A 26 16.72 25.00 0.93
C TYR A 26 16.03 24.22 -0.18
N PHE A 27 15.50 24.94 -1.17
CA PHE A 27 14.74 24.31 -2.25
C PHE A 27 15.56 24.30 -3.53
N VAL A 28 15.53 23.16 -4.21
CA VAL A 28 16.16 22.99 -5.52
C VAL A 28 15.14 22.49 -6.53
N ASN A 29 15.24 23.00 -7.76
CA ASN A 29 14.50 22.47 -8.89
C ASN A 29 15.33 21.31 -9.47
N ALA A 30 14.89 20.09 -9.24
CA ALA A 30 15.66 18.92 -9.62
C ALA A 30 14.75 17.78 -10.10
N GLY A 31 15.39 16.80 -10.71
CA GLY A 31 14.80 15.53 -11.05
C GLY A 31 13.97 15.49 -12.32
N ASN A 32 13.85 14.28 -12.80
CA ASN A 32 12.95 13.86 -13.85
C ASN A 32 12.28 12.56 -13.40
N ILE A 33 10.99 12.62 -13.09
CA ILE A 33 10.20 11.46 -12.71
C ILE A 33 9.28 11.11 -13.85
N GLN A 34 9.33 9.86 -14.26
CA GLN A 34 8.49 9.31 -15.32
C GLN A 34 7.38 8.47 -14.73
N ASN A 35 6.16 8.74 -15.16
CA ASN A 35 5.00 7.88 -14.95
C ASN A 35 4.56 7.33 -16.31
N MET A 36 4.35 6.02 -16.36
CA MET A 36 3.92 5.32 -17.57
C MET A 36 2.89 4.27 -17.17
N GLY A 37 1.74 4.29 -17.85
CA GLY A 37 0.69 3.37 -17.45
C GLY A 37 -0.35 3.09 -18.50
N VAL A 38 -1.26 2.21 -18.11
CA VAL A 38 -2.43 1.80 -18.88
C VAL A 38 -3.67 1.85 -18.00
N GLU A 39 -4.75 2.38 -18.55
CA GLU A 39 -6.07 2.38 -17.94
C GLU A 39 -7.07 1.77 -18.91
N LEU A 40 -7.91 0.88 -18.42
CA LEU A 40 -8.94 0.19 -19.17
C LEU A 40 -10.26 0.26 -18.41
N THR A 41 -11.30 0.71 -19.08
CA THR A 41 -12.68 0.59 -18.60
C THR A 41 -13.48 -0.20 -19.62
N LEU A 42 -14.08 -1.28 -19.17
CA LEU A 42 -14.99 -2.12 -19.95
C LEU A 42 -16.39 -2.05 -19.32
N GLY A 43 -17.37 -1.64 -20.08
CA GLY A 43 -18.78 -1.66 -19.68
C GLY A 43 -19.59 -2.59 -20.57
N ALA A 44 -20.47 -3.34 -19.96
CA ALA A 44 -21.38 -4.24 -20.68
C ALA A 44 -22.77 -4.23 -20.04
N VAL A 45 -23.78 -4.57 -20.86
CA VAL A 45 -25.15 -4.85 -20.43
C VAL A 45 -25.45 -6.29 -20.83
N PRO A 46 -25.01 -7.30 -20.05
CA PRO A 46 -25.16 -8.71 -20.44
C PRO A 46 -26.61 -9.15 -20.57
N ILE A 47 -27.50 -8.58 -19.75
CA ILE A 47 -28.92 -8.90 -19.78
C ILE A 47 -29.72 -7.60 -19.78
N LEU A 48 -30.63 -7.50 -20.75
CA LEU A 48 -31.59 -6.41 -20.87
C LEU A 48 -32.96 -6.98 -21.30
N THR A 49 -33.91 -6.93 -20.38
CA THR A 49 -35.32 -7.31 -20.63
C THR A 49 -36.23 -6.20 -20.15
N ASN A 50 -37.52 -6.31 -20.39
CA ASN A 50 -38.50 -5.34 -19.90
C ASN A 50 -38.58 -5.24 -18.37
N GLN A 51 -38.14 -6.25 -17.64
CA GLN A 51 -38.24 -6.31 -16.18
C GLN A 51 -36.89 -6.40 -15.46
N PHE A 52 -35.85 -6.80 -16.16
CA PHE A 52 -34.52 -7.01 -15.58
C PHE A 52 -33.44 -6.41 -16.44
N LYS A 53 -32.56 -5.66 -15.81
CA LYS A 53 -31.36 -5.10 -16.42
C LYS A 53 -30.13 -5.37 -15.54
N TRP A 54 -29.07 -5.89 -16.16
CA TRP A 54 -27.77 -6.04 -15.53
C TRP A 54 -26.76 -5.20 -16.30
N ASN A 55 -26.12 -4.25 -15.59
CA ASN A 55 -24.95 -3.53 -16.08
C ASN A 55 -23.75 -3.99 -15.29
N THR A 56 -22.64 -4.21 -15.94
CA THR A 56 -21.36 -4.51 -15.30
C THR A 56 -20.26 -3.61 -15.86
N THR A 57 -19.36 -3.18 -15.00
CA THR A 57 -18.23 -2.34 -15.38
C THR A 57 -16.96 -2.89 -14.74
N LEU A 58 -15.94 -3.11 -15.53
CA LEU A 58 -14.60 -3.49 -15.09
C LEU A 58 -13.63 -2.33 -15.34
N ASN A 59 -12.93 -1.91 -14.30
CA ASN A 59 -11.89 -0.89 -14.37
C ASN A 59 -10.56 -1.56 -14.01
N PHE A 60 -9.56 -1.34 -14.81
CA PHE A 60 -8.19 -1.77 -14.58
C PHE A 60 -7.26 -0.58 -14.74
N SER A 61 -6.32 -0.41 -13.81
CA SER A 61 -5.25 0.57 -13.97
C SER A 61 -3.91 0.03 -13.49
N ARG A 62 -2.87 0.36 -14.22
CA ARG A 62 -1.49 0.07 -13.87
C ARG A 62 -0.64 1.30 -14.15
N ASN A 63 0.13 1.73 -13.16
CA ASN A 63 1.12 2.80 -13.31
C ASN A 63 2.50 2.27 -12.92
N LYS A 64 3.50 2.54 -13.74
CA LYS A 64 4.91 2.37 -13.39
C LYS A 64 5.50 3.76 -13.21
N ASN A 65 5.97 4.03 -12.00
CA ASN A 65 6.73 5.24 -11.68
C ASN A 65 8.23 4.91 -11.68
N GLU A 66 9.05 5.83 -12.21
CA GLU A 66 10.49 5.66 -12.26
C GLU A 66 11.21 7.02 -12.14
N VAL A 67 12.15 7.11 -11.23
CA VAL A 67 13.05 8.25 -11.09
C VAL A 67 14.12 8.17 -12.17
N LYS A 68 13.99 8.94 -13.23
CA LYS A 68 14.93 8.90 -14.37
C LYS A 68 16.23 9.65 -14.09
N LYS A 69 16.14 10.74 -13.35
CA LYS A 69 17.30 11.54 -12.95
C LYS A 69 16.96 12.34 -11.70
N LEU A 70 17.91 12.45 -10.78
CA LEU A 70 17.93 13.43 -9.71
C LEU A 70 18.83 14.62 -10.08
N HIS A 71 19.23 15.42 -9.09
CA HIS A 71 20.23 16.47 -9.32
C HIS A 71 21.64 15.84 -9.40
N ASP A 72 22.53 16.43 -10.22
CA ASP A 72 23.86 15.84 -10.47
C ASP A 72 24.69 15.66 -9.18
N ASP A 73 24.45 16.48 -8.16
CA ASP A 73 25.13 16.40 -6.85
C ASP A 73 24.39 15.49 -5.84
N LEU A 74 23.29 14.82 -6.23
CA LEU A 74 22.47 14.02 -5.34
C LEU A 74 22.39 12.56 -5.81
N ALA A 75 23.06 11.67 -5.11
CA ALA A 75 22.93 10.23 -5.35
C ALA A 75 21.57 9.68 -4.89
N SER A 76 20.97 10.30 -3.87
CA SER A 76 19.65 9.96 -3.37
C SER A 76 19.01 11.13 -2.61
N PHE A 77 17.71 11.10 -2.49
CA PHE A 77 16.93 12.09 -1.76
C PHE A 77 15.93 11.41 -0.82
N ILE A 78 15.94 11.79 0.46
CA ILE A 78 14.97 11.33 1.44
C ILE A 78 13.75 12.25 1.34
N GLN A 79 12.58 11.68 1.11
CA GLN A 79 11.34 12.41 0.96
C GLN A 79 10.54 12.40 2.25
N GLY A 80 10.30 13.58 2.80
CA GLY A 80 9.47 13.77 3.98
C GLY A 80 10.11 13.26 5.28
N ASP A 81 9.30 13.26 6.30
CA ASP A 81 9.67 12.67 7.58
C ASP A 81 9.70 11.16 7.47
N GLU A 82 10.68 10.61 8.12
CA GLU A 82 10.81 9.19 8.33
C GLU A 82 9.61 8.69 9.14
N GLY A 83 9.12 7.52 8.82
CA GLY A 83 7.95 6.94 9.46
C GLY A 83 7.96 7.04 11.00
N PHE A 84 6.96 6.54 11.65
CA PHE A 84 6.81 6.67 13.09
C PHE A 84 8.08 6.23 13.84
N SER A 85 8.84 7.19 14.38
CA SER A 85 10.12 6.98 15.06
C SER A 85 11.28 6.50 14.17
N SER A 86 11.38 7.00 12.97
CA SER A 86 12.49 6.69 12.06
C SER A 86 12.62 5.20 11.70
N SER A 87 11.50 4.47 11.75
CA SER A 87 11.49 3.03 11.41
C SER A 87 11.76 2.78 9.92
N TYR A 88 11.46 3.74 9.06
CA TYR A 88 11.75 3.67 7.62
C TYR A 88 11.87 5.06 7.01
N THR A 89 12.44 5.13 5.82
CA THR A 89 12.47 6.34 4.99
C THR A 89 11.93 6.05 3.59
N MET A 90 11.22 7.01 3.00
CA MET A 90 10.97 6.99 1.58
C MET A 90 12.13 7.70 0.88
N ARG A 91 12.85 6.99 0.04
CA ARG A 91 14.04 7.50 -0.61
C ARG A 91 13.92 7.43 -2.13
N LEU A 92 14.21 8.53 -2.78
CA LEU A 92 14.35 8.60 -4.23
C LEU A 92 15.79 8.28 -4.62
N VAL A 93 15.94 7.30 -5.49
CA VAL A 93 17.22 6.91 -6.07
C VAL A 93 17.04 6.82 -7.59
N GLU A 94 18.02 7.20 -8.38
CA GLU A 94 17.93 7.06 -9.85
C GLU A 94 17.71 5.60 -10.22
N GLY A 95 16.79 5.35 -11.15
CA GLY A 95 16.33 4.00 -11.53
C GLY A 95 15.32 3.37 -10.57
N GLY A 96 15.12 3.94 -9.38
CA GLY A 96 14.11 3.53 -8.41
C GLY A 96 12.74 4.12 -8.68
N SER A 97 11.83 3.95 -7.72
CA SER A 97 10.45 4.42 -7.77
C SER A 97 10.17 5.44 -6.67
N PHE A 98 9.23 6.34 -6.93
CA PHE A 98 8.72 7.32 -5.96
C PHE A 98 7.92 6.69 -4.80
N GLY A 99 8.00 5.41 -4.61
CA GLY A 99 7.35 4.69 -3.52
C GLY A 99 8.30 3.70 -2.85
N ASP A 100 9.59 3.77 -3.18
CA ASP A 100 10.58 2.88 -2.60
C ASP A 100 10.78 3.16 -1.11
N ILE A 101 10.65 2.11 -0.31
CA ILE A 101 10.79 2.13 1.14
C ILE A 101 12.15 1.56 1.50
N TYR A 102 12.90 2.33 2.29
CA TYR A 102 14.21 1.95 2.80
C TYR A 102 14.14 1.83 4.32
N GLY A 103 14.76 0.81 4.85
CA GLY A 103 14.78 0.55 6.27
C GLY A 103 15.88 -0.43 6.66
N LYS A 104 15.87 -0.83 7.92
CA LYS A 104 16.75 -1.89 8.40
C LYS A 104 16.36 -3.23 7.80
N ALA A 105 17.34 -3.99 7.39
CA ALA A 105 17.18 -5.33 6.83
C ALA A 105 18.11 -6.32 7.54
N PHE A 106 17.86 -7.60 7.35
CA PHE A 106 18.77 -8.65 7.78
C PHE A 106 20.03 -8.67 6.92
N GLU A 107 21.17 -8.94 7.55
CA GLU A 107 22.40 -9.21 6.83
C GLU A 107 22.27 -10.57 6.12
N ARG A 108 22.61 -10.60 4.84
CA ARG A 108 22.53 -11.80 4.01
C ARG A 108 23.90 -12.15 3.44
N ASP A 109 24.19 -13.43 3.38
CA ASP A 109 25.40 -13.93 2.75
C ASP A 109 25.31 -13.83 1.20
N LYS A 110 26.38 -14.25 0.53
CA LYS A 110 26.46 -14.26 -0.94
C LYS A 110 25.43 -15.19 -1.64
N TYR A 111 24.76 -16.05 -0.89
CA TYR A 111 23.71 -16.93 -1.39
C TYR A 111 22.31 -16.42 -1.05
N GLY A 112 22.21 -15.30 -0.33
CA GLY A 112 20.94 -14.68 0.08
C GLY A 112 20.40 -15.20 1.41
N ALA A 113 21.09 -16.12 2.10
CA ALA A 113 20.67 -16.62 3.40
C ALA A 113 20.99 -15.59 4.51
N ILE A 114 20.08 -15.51 5.51
CA ILE A 114 20.28 -14.62 6.67
C ILE A 114 21.50 -15.09 7.46
N VAL A 115 22.35 -14.14 7.85
CA VAL A 115 23.52 -14.38 8.71
C VAL A 115 23.09 -14.33 10.16
N TYR A 116 23.51 -15.33 10.96
CA TYR A 116 23.22 -15.42 12.40
C TYR A 116 24.47 -15.18 13.24
N GLY A 117 24.28 -14.49 14.36
CA GLY A 117 25.30 -14.27 15.36
C GLY A 117 25.60 -15.52 16.21
N ARG A 118 26.61 -15.43 17.08
CA ARG A 118 26.95 -16.50 18.02
C ARG A 118 25.86 -16.77 19.06
N ASP A 119 24.97 -15.80 19.26
CA ASP A 119 23.79 -15.86 20.14
C ASP A 119 22.58 -16.51 19.46
N GLY A 120 22.72 -16.92 18.19
CA GLY A 120 21.65 -17.51 17.39
C GLY A 120 20.61 -16.52 16.89
N LEU A 121 20.84 -15.20 17.04
CA LEU A 121 19.97 -14.15 16.54
C LEU A 121 20.41 -13.70 15.12
N PRO A 122 19.47 -13.25 14.26
CA PRO A 122 19.81 -12.74 12.94
C PRO A 122 20.63 -11.46 13.05
N GLN A 123 21.63 -11.31 12.20
CA GLN A 123 22.38 -10.06 12.12
C GLN A 123 21.63 -9.05 11.26
N GLU A 124 21.75 -7.77 11.64
CA GLU A 124 21.24 -6.64 10.88
C GLU A 124 22.35 -6.07 10.00
N ILE A 125 22.00 -5.49 8.86
CA ILE A 125 22.96 -4.69 8.08
C ILE A 125 23.53 -3.59 8.98
N GLY A 126 24.85 -3.32 8.85
CA GLY A 126 25.60 -2.49 9.79
C GLY A 126 24.92 -1.17 10.14
N SER A 127 25.17 -0.69 11.36
CA SER A 127 24.54 0.50 11.94
C SER A 127 24.60 1.72 11.01
N GLY A 128 23.45 2.37 10.81
CA GLY A 128 23.30 3.50 9.89
C GLY A 128 23.06 3.12 8.44
N ASN A 129 23.18 1.84 8.08
CA ASN A 129 22.83 1.36 6.75
C ASN A 129 21.34 1.05 6.64
N THR A 130 20.79 1.32 5.47
CA THR A 130 19.44 0.96 5.10
C THR A 130 19.42 0.29 3.74
N ALA A 131 18.56 -0.72 3.59
CA ALA A 131 18.31 -1.36 2.32
C ALA A 131 16.93 -0.98 1.80
N LYS A 132 16.69 -1.16 0.51
CA LYS A 132 15.33 -1.13 -0.03
C LYS A 132 14.61 -2.37 0.47
N VAL A 133 13.57 -2.17 1.29
CA VAL A 133 12.80 -3.24 1.93
C VAL A 133 11.40 -3.40 1.35
N GLY A 134 10.96 -2.44 0.51
CA GLY A 134 9.65 -2.52 -0.14
C GLY A 134 9.37 -1.37 -1.08
N ASN A 135 8.16 -1.36 -1.64
CA ASN A 135 7.61 -0.28 -2.46
C ASN A 135 6.11 -0.15 -2.20
N CYS A 136 5.63 1.04 -1.86
CA CYS A 136 4.21 1.23 -1.53
C CYS A 136 3.28 1.29 -2.76
N ASN A 137 3.82 1.35 -3.98
CA ASN A 137 2.99 1.43 -5.19
C ASN A 137 2.42 0.06 -5.55
N PRO A 138 1.13 -0.02 -5.89
CA PRO A 138 0.54 -1.27 -6.37
C PRO A 138 1.09 -1.67 -7.74
N ALA A 139 1.14 -2.97 -7.99
CA ALA A 139 1.40 -3.51 -9.31
C ALA A 139 0.27 -3.15 -10.29
N PHE A 140 -0.99 -3.22 -9.83
CA PHE A 140 -2.18 -2.78 -10.54
C PHE A 140 -3.38 -2.64 -9.58
N LEU A 141 -4.41 -1.91 -10.05
CA LEU A 141 -5.71 -1.77 -9.38
C LEU A 141 -6.79 -2.37 -10.26
N LEU A 142 -7.79 -2.99 -9.64
CA LEU A 142 -8.94 -3.57 -10.31
C LEU A 142 -10.22 -3.15 -9.59
N GLY A 143 -11.22 -2.69 -10.34
CA GLY A 143 -12.56 -2.37 -9.82
C GLY A 143 -13.62 -3.09 -10.62
N TRP A 144 -14.58 -3.74 -9.95
CA TRP A 144 -15.68 -4.44 -10.59
C TRP A 144 -17.02 -3.99 -10.00
N GLY A 145 -17.73 -3.15 -10.76
CA GLY A 145 -19.05 -2.64 -10.41
C GLY A 145 -20.15 -3.42 -11.11
N ASN A 146 -21.22 -3.72 -10.39
CA ASN A 146 -22.39 -4.40 -10.90
C ASN A 146 -23.67 -3.70 -10.44
N SER A 147 -24.55 -3.39 -11.38
CA SER A 147 -25.86 -2.80 -11.13
C SER A 147 -26.94 -3.69 -11.72
N PHE A 148 -27.86 -4.08 -10.87
CA PHE A 148 -29.03 -4.89 -11.22
C PHE A 148 -30.28 -4.08 -10.96
N THR A 149 -31.19 -4.08 -11.93
CA THR A 149 -32.52 -3.51 -11.76
C THR A 149 -33.56 -4.58 -12.09
N TYR A 150 -34.44 -4.86 -11.15
CA TYR A 150 -35.53 -5.79 -11.35
C TYR A 150 -36.87 -5.11 -10.95
N LYS A 151 -37.70 -4.74 -11.92
CA LYS A 151 -38.90 -3.94 -11.71
C LYS A 151 -38.58 -2.67 -10.90
N ASP A 152 -39.11 -2.57 -9.69
CA ASP A 152 -38.93 -1.44 -8.79
C ASP A 152 -37.74 -1.56 -7.86
N PHE A 153 -37.02 -2.66 -7.90
CA PHE A 153 -35.80 -2.90 -7.08
C PHE A 153 -34.54 -2.58 -7.85
N SER A 154 -33.61 -1.94 -7.17
CA SER A 154 -32.24 -1.71 -7.64
C SER A 154 -31.25 -2.32 -6.65
N PHE A 155 -30.23 -2.95 -7.16
CA PHE A 155 -29.13 -3.53 -6.39
C PHE A 155 -27.81 -3.14 -7.05
N TYR A 156 -26.86 -2.68 -6.26
CA TYR A 156 -25.53 -2.34 -6.74
C TYR A 156 -24.48 -2.85 -5.77
N PHE A 157 -23.36 -3.31 -6.29
CA PHE A 157 -22.15 -3.51 -5.51
C PHE A 157 -20.90 -3.16 -6.32
N LEU A 158 -19.88 -2.71 -5.61
CA LEU A 158 -18.54 -2.45 -6.12
C LEU A 158 -17.54 -3.25 -5.30
N ILE A 159 -16.80 -4.10 -5.99
CA ILE A 159 -15.61 -4.76 -5.45
C ILE A 159 -14.39 -4.06 -6.01
N ASP A 160 -13.46 -3.64 -5.16
CA ASP A 160 -12.18 -3.13 -5.58
C ASP A 160 -11.03 -3.99 -5.04
N GLY A 161 -9.97 -4.09 -5.84
CA GLY A 161 -8.75 -4.82 -5.51
C GLY A 161 -7.53 -3.93 -5.72
N HIS A 162 -6.67 -3.96 -4.73
CA HIS A 162 -5.33 -3.39 -4.76
C HIS A 162 -4.36 -4.56 -4.76
N PHE A 163 -3.54 -4.70 -5.78
CA PHE A 163 -2.66 -5.86 -5.96
C PHE A 163 -1.20 -5.44 -5.96
N GLY A 164 -0.42 -6.06 -5.08
CA GLY A 164 0.99 -5.73 -4.85
C GLY A 164 1.16 -4.42 -4.06
N GLY A 165 2.41 -4.01 -3.95
CA GLY A 165 2.85 -2.98 -3.03
C GLY A 165 3.09 -3.55 -1.65
N ASP A 166 3.82 -2.78 -0.83
CA ASP A 166 4.21 -3.19 0.51
C ASP A 166 3.73 -2.19 1.55
N VAL A 167 3.40 -2.69 2.73
CA VAL A 167 2.98 -1.90 3.89
C VAL A 167 3.74 -2.32 5.13
N LEU A 168 4.22 -1.34 5.90
CA LEU A 168 4.85 -1.59 7.19
C LEU A 168 3.81 -1.79 8.30
N ALA A 169 3.82 -2.95 8.95
CA ALA A 169 2.97 -3.27 10.09
C ALA A 169 3.57 -2.79 11.43
N GLN A 170 3.71 -1.47 11.59
CA GLN A 170 4.35 -0.86 12.77
C GLN A 170 3.66 -1.25 14.09
N THR A 171 2.33 -1.37 14.11
CA THR A 171 1.58 -1.80 15.29
C THR A 171 1.98 -3.23 15.69
N GLN A 172 2.11 -4.14 14.71
CA GLN A 172 2.55 -5.52 14.97
C GLN A 172 3.95 -5.53 15.56
N ALA A 173 4.88 -4.72 15.01
CA ALA A 173 6.24 -4.61 15.52
C ALA A 173 6.29 -4.20 17.00
N VAL A 174 5.47 -3.24 17.41
CA VAL A 174 5.38 -2.80 18.81
C VAL A 174 4.78 -3.87 19.72
N LEU A 175 3.72 -4.54 19.27
CA LEU A 175 3.08 -5.63 20.03
C LEU A 175 4.02 -6.83 20.20
N ASP A 176 4.79 -7.17 19.19
CA ASP A 176 5.76 -8.27 19.21
C ASP A 176 6.90 -7.97 20.19
N GLN A 177 7.45 -6.77 20.14
CA GLN A 177 8.52 -6.33 21.05
C GLN A 177 8.12 -6.47 22.51
N THR A 178 6.86 -6.14 22.83
CA THR A 178 6.32 -6.24 24.19
C THR A 178 5.82 -7.64 24.55
N GLY A 179 5.80 -8.56 23.58
CA GLY A 179 5.40 -9.95 23.77
C GLY A 179 3.89 -10.16 23.98
N VAL A 180 3.04 -9.17 23.63
CA VAL A 180 1.58 -9.22 23.82
C VAL A 180 0.82 -9.62 22.55
N SER A 181 1.51 -9.78 21.44
CA SER A 181 0.88 -10.22 20.20
C SER A 181 0.54 -11.73 20.21
N LYS A 182 -0.42 -12.11 19.39
CA LYS A 182 -0.75 -13.53 19.16
C LYS A 182 0.47 -14.29 18.63
N VAL A 183 1.20 -13.73 17.68
CA VAL A 183 2.37 -14.35 17.04
C VAL A 183 3.46 -14.63 18.06
N SER A 184 3.80 -13.68 18.92
CA SER A 184 4.79 -13.88 19.98
C SER A 184 4.33 -14.89 21.02
N GLY A 185 3.00 -14.99 21.29
CA GLY A 185 2.40 -16.01 22.14
C GLY A 185 2.53 -17.41 21.55
N GLU A 186 2.23 -17.57 20.29
CA GLU A 186 2.37 -18.84 19.56
C GLU A 186 3.83 -19.30 19.51
N ALA A 187 4.76 -18.40 19.23
CA ALA A 187 6.20 -18.72 19.27
C ALA A 187 6.65 -19.23 20.63
N ARG A 188 6.18 -18.63 21.74
CA ARG A 188 6.46 -19.14 23.10
C ARG A 188 5.89 -20.53 23.34
N THR A 189 4.72 -20.82 22.78
CA THR A 189 4.09 -22.16 22.89
C THR A 189 4.85 -23.21 22.08
N MET A 190 5.31 -22.84 20.88
CA MET A 190 6.13 -23.70 20.02
C MET A 190 7.57 -23.89 20.54
N GLY A 191 8.06 -22.92 21.31
CA GLY A 191 9.42 -22.93 21.83
C GLY A 191 10.48 -22.34 20.90
N TYR A 192 10.09 -21.83 19.74
CA TYR A 192 10.98 -21.18 18.76
C TYR A 192 10.23 -20.20 17.85
N VAL A 193 10.98 -19.35 17.18
CA VAL A 193 10.52 -18.56 16.03
C VAL A 193 11.13 -19.17 14.77
N ASP A 194 10.31 -19.42 13.76
CA ASP A 194 10.80 -19.81 12.43
C ASP A 194 11.07 -18.55 11.59
N LEU A 195 12.32 -18.37 11.18
CA LEU A 195 12.74 -17.32 10.28
C LEU A 195 13.38 -17.93 9.04
N GLU A 196 12.65 -17.97 7.93
CA GLU A 196 13.09 -18.56 6.65
C GLU A 196 13.60 -20.03 6.81
N GLY A 197 12.95 -20.82 7.67
CA GLY A 197 13.32 -22.22 7.94
C GLY A 197 14.41 -22.41 8.99
N HIS A 198 14.90 -21.33 9.61
CA HIS A 198 15.81 -21.38 10.74
C HIS A 198 15.06 -21.18 12.07
N HIS A 199 15.25 -22.08 13.03
CA HIS A 199 14.57 -22.04 14.32
C HIS A 199 15.37 -21.23 15.34
N ILE A 200 14.83 -20.12 15.80
CA ILE A 200 15.42 -19.22 16.79
C ILE A 200 14.79 -19.53 18.16
N TYR A 201 15.56 -20.08 19.08
CA TYR A 201 15.09 -20.47 20.41
C TYR A 201 15.09 -19.31 21.42
N ASN A 202 15.89 -18.27 21.18
CA ASN A 202 15.87 -17.05 21.99
C ASN A 202 14.73 -16.12 21.53
N ILE A 203 13.49 -16.55 21.78
CA ILE A 203 12.26 -15.88 21.33
C ILE A 203 12.18 -14.43 21.81
N LYS A 204 12.51 -14.21 23.09
CA LYS A 204 12.51 -12.87 23.68
C LYS A 204 13.53 -11.97 23.02
N GLY A 205 14.78 -12.41 22.91
CA GLY A 205 15.86 -11.66 22.28
C GLY A 205 15.55 -11.33 20.83
N PHE A 206 14.93 -12.28 20.09
CA PHE A 206 14.51 -12.07 18.72
C PHE A 206 13.49 -10.92 18.62
N TYR A 207 12.38 -10.97 19.36
CA TYR A 207 11.36 -9.93 19.27
C TYR A 207 11.78 -8.57 19.87
N GLU A 208 12.69 -8.57 20.83
CA GLU A 208 13.31 -7.32 21.31
C GLU A 208 14.21 -6.68 20.24
N GLN A 209 14.89 -7.48 19.41
CA GLN A 209 15.72 -7.01 18.31
C GLN A 209 14.90 -6.55 17.12
N VAL A 210 14.01 -7.42 16.58
CA VAL A 210 13.29 -7.12 15.33
C VAL A 210 12.10 -6.19 15.54
N GLY A 211 11.51 -6.19 16.73
CA GLY A 211 10.28 -5.49 17.04
C GLY A 211 10.47 -4.02 17.43
N GLY A 212 9.34 -3.38 17.69
CA GLY A 212 9.30 -1.99 18.13
C GLY A 212 9.46 -0.98 17.02
N ARG A 213 9.81 0.25 17.43
CA ARG A 213 9.90 1.40 16.53
C ARG A 213 11.23 1.48 15.78
N ASN A 214 12.26 0.86 16.33
CA ASN A 214 13.62 0.89 15.79
C ASN A 214 14.12 -0.51 15.38
N GLY A 215 13.22 -1.47 15.30
CA GLY A 215 13.51 -2.84 14.91
C GLY A 215 13.81 -3.02 13.43
N VAL A 216 13.80 -4.26 12.96
CA VAL A 216 14.10 -4.62 11.58
C VAL A 216 12.87 -4.37 10.70
N THR A 217 12.94 -3.34 9.88
CA THR A 217 11.84 -2.92 8.99
C THR A 217 11.42 -4.05 8.04
N GLU A 218 12.40 -4.75 7.46
CA GLU A 218 12.17 -5.85 6.53
C GLU A 218 11.22 -6.91 7.09
N TYR A 219 11.36 -7.27 8.37
CA TYR A 219 10.55 -8.31 9.01
C TYR A 219 9.06 -7.97 9.10
N TYR A 220 8.73 -6.68 9.14
CA TYR A 220 7.35 -6.19 9.26
C TYR A 220 6.79 -5.57 7.97
N MET A 221 7.49 -5.79 6.84
CA MET A 221 6.96 -5.46 5.53
C MET A 221 6.01 -6.56 5.05
N TYR A 222 4.76 -6.21 4.79
CA TYR A 222 3.72 -7.12 4.32
C TYR A 222 3.24 -6.71 2.94
N ASP A 223 2.83 -7.70 2.15
CA ASP A 223 2.12 -7.47 0.89
C ASP A 223 0.81 -6.70 1.17
N ALA A 224 0.64 -5.57 0.50
CA ALA A 224 -0.52 -4.70 0.63
C ALA A 224 -1.72 -5.16 -0.23
N THR A 225 -1.62 -6.31 -0.89
CA THR A 225 -2.71 -6.86 -1.69
C THR A 225 -3.96 -7.03 -0.85
N ASN A 226 -5.05 -6.43 -1.30
CA ASN A 226 -6.34 -6.57 -0.65
C ASN A 226 -7.50 -6.49 -1.65
N ILE A 227 -8.60 -7.15 -1.32
CA ILE A 227 -9.85 -7.10 -2.07
C ILE A 227 -10.96 -6.68 -1.09
N ARG A 228 -11.77 -5.69 -1.48
CA ARG A 228 -12.80 -5.10 -0.61
C ARG A 228 -14.12 -5.02 -1.33
N LEU A 229 -15.20 -5.32 -0.63
CA LEU A 229 -16.52 -4.83 -0.98
C LEU A 229 -16.59 -3.35 -0.57
N ARG A 230 -16.50 -2.45 -1.57
CA ARG A 230 -16.36 -1.02 -1.34
C ARG A 230 -17.68 -0.30 -1.20
N GLU A 231 -18.66 -0.80 -1.91
CA GLU A 231 -20.00 -0.25 -1.89
C GLU A 231 -21.03 -1.36 -2.07
N PHE A 232 -22.10 -1.26 -1.35
CA PHE A 232 -23.29 -2.10 -1.48
C PHE A 232 -24.51 -1.20 -1.35
N SER A 233 -25.43 -1.27 -2.29
CA SER A 233 -26.68 -0.54 -2.18
C SER A 233 -27.88 -1.38 -2.61
N LEU A 234 -28.97 -1.21 -1.90
CA LEU A 234 -30.28 -1.79 -2.21
C LEU A 234 -31.33 -0.69 -2.22
N GLY A 235 -32.00 -0.50 -3.34
CA GLY A 235 -33.00 0.52 -3.54
C GLY A 235 -34.37 -0.07 -3.89
N TYR A 236 -35.42 0.63 -3.50
CA TYR A 236 -36.80 0.34 -3.89
C TYR A 236 -37.53 1.60 -4.33
N THR A 237 -37.95 1.63 -5.58
CA THR A 237 -38.78 2.72 -6.14
C THR A 237 -40.22 2.51 -5.74
N LEU A 238 -40.80 3.48 -5.03
CA LEU A 238 -42.19 3.42 -4.61
C LEU A 238 -43.16 3.47 -5.83
N PRO A 239 -44.12 2.55 -5.92
CA PRO A 239 -45.07 2.56 -7.02
C PRO A 239 -45.93 3.83 -7.03
N LYS A 240 -46.21 4.36 -8.20
CA LYS A 240 -46.95 5.63 -8.40
C LYS A 240 -48.26 5.72 -7.62
N ARG A 241 -48.93 4.59 -7.38
CA ARG A 241 -50.17 4.52 -6.60
C ARG A 241 -50.02 5.02 -5.15
N LEU A 242 -48.80 4.94 -4.59
CA LEU A 242 -48.50 5.40 -3.23
C LEU A 242 -48.13 6.89 -3.17
N LEU A 243 -47.85 7.52 -4.32
CA LEU A 243 -47.35 8.91 -4.37
C LEU A 243 -48.47 9.95 -4.44
N GLY A 244 -49.75 9.51 -4.36
CA GLY A 244 -50.92 10.38 -4.31
C GLY A 244 -51.43 10.85 -5.68
N ARG A 245 -52.73 11.27 -5.75
CA ARG A 245 -53.41 11.68 -6.99
C ARG A 245 -52.93 12.98 -7.60
N LYS A 246 -52.31 13.89 -6.82
CA LYS A 246 -51.94 15.24 -7.28
C LYS A 246 -50.59 15.33 -8.00
N GLN A 247 -49.89 14.20 -8.22
CA GLN A 247 -48.62 14.09 -8.98
C GLN A 247 -47.52 15.14 -8.63
N PHE A 248 -47.59 15.72 -7.44
CA PHE A 248 -46.55 16.65 -6.98
C PHE A 248 -45.19 15.92 -6.85
N VAL A 249 -45.20 14.68 -6.35
CA VAL A 249 -44.05 13.79 -6.31
C VAL A 249 -44.11 12.83 -7.48
N LYS A 250 -43.19 12.95 -8.43
CA LYS A 250 -43.15 12.12 -9.65
C LYS A 250 -42.47 10.76 -9.43
N LYS A 251 -41.51 10.70 -8.52
CA LYS A 251 -40.76 9.48 -8.14
C LYS A 251 -40.30 9.64 -6.68
N ALA A 252 -40.36 8.57 -5.92
CA ALA A 252 -39.73 8.44 -4.63
C ALA A 252 -39.01 7.09 -4.57
N GLU A 253 -37.82 7.08 -4.02
CA GLU A 253 -36.97 5.89 -3.88
C GLU A 253 -36.46 5.83 -2.46
N LEU A 254 -36.49 4.66 -1.86
CA LEU A 254 -35.85 4.36 -0.59
C LEU A 254 -34.62 3.52 -0.89
N SER A 255 -33.48 3.92 -0.38
CA SER A 255 -32.24 3.17 -0.56
C SER A 255 -31.50 2.97 0.75
N PHE A 256 -30.89 1.81 0.89
CA PHE A 256 -29.90 1.49 1.89
C PHE A 256 -28.54 1.42 1.20
N VAL A 257 -27.55 2.09 1.76
CA VAL A 257 -26.15 2.12 1.26
C VAL A 257 -25.22 1.80 2.41
N ALA A 258 -24.26 0.91 2.17
CA ALA A 258 -23.23 0.51 3.11
C ALA A 258 -21.86 0.45 2.43
#